data_8934a37046bd3772845d28c3fbb5e025
#
_entry.id   8934a37046bd3772845d28c3fbb5e025
#
_cell.length_a   1.000
_cell.length_b   1.000
_cell.length_c   1.000
_cell.angle_alpha   90.00
_cell.angle_beta   90.00
_cell.angle_gamma   90.00
#
_symmetry.space_group_name_H-M   'P 1'
#
loop_
_entity.id
_entity.type
_entity.pdbx_description
1 polymer ?
#
loop_
_entity_poly.entity_id
_entity_poly.type
_entity_poly.pdbx_seq_one_letter_code
_entity_poly.pdbx_strand_id
1 'polypeptide(L)'
;MSWLSMNPCIRDWAHQNVWIVGASSGIGAELAEQLLQKGARVAISARRSEPLHALASRYPTLCSVVPMDATEPSAWRANCNLLDAQWGRIDLVVFCAADYKAVRSWELNAADVKRTVEINLNSVYYGLELLVPFFIKQQSGGIALVSSVASYMGLPKATVYGPTKAALSNLAEILYSELHDQGIGVYLINPGFVKTRLTALNDFHMPALMTTTQAAHHIVRGFEHGVFEIHFPKRFSFSLKLMRLLPARARLAMLKSLARSA
;
A
#
# COMPACT_ATOMS: atom_id res chain seq x y z
N MET A 1 13.46 1.11 -22.33
CA MET A 1 13.45 0.85 -20.87
C MET A 1 14.79 1.24 -20.31
N SER A 2 14.87 1.96 -19.19
CA SER A 2 16.14 2.17 -18.48
C SER A 2 16.60 0.82 -17.93
N TRP A 3 17.85 0.46 -18.08
CA TRP A 3 18.44 -0.80 -17.59
C TRP A 3 18.31 -0.99 -16.06
N LEU A 4 17.79 0.02 -15.36
CA LEU A 4 17.61 0.06 -13.90
C LEU A 4 16.13 -0.01 -13.47
N SER A 5 15.15 0.02 -14.39
CA SER A 5 13.75 -0.07 -14.02
C SER A 5 13.29 -1.52 -14.04
N MET A 6 12.78 -1.99 -12.90
CA MET A 6 12.22 -3.34 -12.76
C MET A 6 10.76 -3.42 -13.22
N ASN A 7 10.06 -2.29 -13.29
CA ASN A 7 8.67 -2.15 -13.71
C ASN A 7 8.54 -1.12 -14.84
N PRO A 8 7.40 -1.07 -15.55
CA PRO A 8 7.09 0.03 -16.46
C PRO A 8 7.16 1.38 -15.74
N CYS A 9 7.86 2.36 -16.34
CA CYS A 9 7.94 3.72 -15.80
C CYS A 9 6.67 4.50 -16.16
N ILE A 10 5.95 5.00 -15.18
CA ILE A 10 4.77 5.84 -15.39
C ILE A 10 5.21 7.31 -15.45
N ARG A 11 5.47 7.83 -16.65
CA ARG A 11 5.97 9.20 -16.85
C ARG A 11 4.88 10.21 -17.15
N ASP A 12 3.81 9.79 -17.78
CA ASP A 12 2.66 10.61 -18.13
C ASP A 12 1.43 10.15 -17.36
N TRP A 13 1.05 10.93 -16.39
CA TRP A 13 -0.11 10.66 -15.53
C TRP A 13 -1.43 11.07 -16.16
N ALA A 14 -1.43 12.00 -17.11
CA ALA A 14 -2.66 12.50 -17.74
C ALA A 14 -3.44 11.41 -18.51
N HIS A 15 -2.77 10.31 -18.86
CA HIS A 15 -3.39 9.18 -19.56
C HIS A 15 -3.52 7.93 -18.68
N GLN A 16 -3.40 8.07 -17.35
CA GLN A 16 -3.49 6.94 -16.43
C GLN A 16 -4.83 6.91 -15.70
N ASN A 17 -5.44 5.74 -15.66
CA ASN A 17 -6.62 5.42 -14.85
C ASN A 17 -6.15 4.66 -13.60
N VAL A 18 -6.16 5.32 -12.46
CA VAL A 18 -5.62 4.79 -11.20
C VAL A 18 -6.74 4.52 -10.21
N TRP A 19 -6.78 3.33 -9.63
CA TRP A 19 -7.71 2.99 -8.56
C TRP A 19 -6.99 2.88 -7.21
N ILE A 20 -7.38 3.70 -6.22
CA ILE A 20 -6.78 3.72 -4.88
C ILE A 20 -7.79 3.23 -3.85
N VAL A 21 -7.52 2.08 -3.25
CA VAL A 21 -8.33 1.49 -2.19
C VAL A 21 -7.73 1.84 -0.83
N GLY A 22 -8.51 2.57 -0.01
CA GLY A 22 -8.03 3.14 1.26
C GLY A 22 -7.71 4.64 1.16
N ALA A 23 -8.46 5.38 0.34
CA ALA A 23 -8.20 6.80 0.02
C ALA A 23 -8.94 7.81 0.92
N SER A 24 -9.60 7.39 2.01
CA SER A 24 -10.33 8.34 2.87
C SER A 24 -9.45 9.15 3.84
N SER A 25 -8.17 8.85 3.94
CA SER A 25 -7.21 9.57 4.80
C SER A 25 -5.77 9.09 4.57
N GLY A 26 -4.81 9.82 5.16
CA GLY A 26 -3.42 9.38 5.23
C GLY A 26 -2.73 9.31 3.87
N ILE A 27 -1.92 8.27 3.66
CA ILE A 27 -1.13 8.10 2.45
C ILE A 27 -2.02 7.97 1.20
N GLY A 28 -3.12 7.20 1.29
CA GLY A 28 -3.99 6.96 0.14
C GLY A 28 -4.72 8.23 -0.34
N ALA A 29 -5.20 9.07 0.58
CA ALA A 29 -5.82 10.35 0.22
C ALA A 29 -4.83 11.32 -0.42
N GLU A 30 -3.65 11.46 0.17
CA GLU A 30 -2.61 12.34 -0.35
C GLU A 30 -2.07 11.87 -1.70
N LEU A 31 -1.90 10.54 -1.87
CA LEU A 31 -1.50 9.97 -3.15
C LEU A 31 -2.54 10.25 -4.24
N ALA A 32 -3.83 10.06 -3.92
CA ALA A 32 -4.91 10.40 -4.84
C ALA A 32 -4.84 11.86 -5.26
N GLU A 33 -4.66 12.77 -4.32
CA GLU A 33 -4.57 14.20 -4.61
C GLU A 33 -3.38 14.55 -5.50
N GLN A 34 -2.18 14.03 -5.22
CA GLN A 34 -1.00 14.29 -6.04
C GLN A 34 -1.13 13.72 -7.46
N LEU A 35 -1.78 12.55 -7.63
CA LEU A 35 -2.04 11.99 -8.96
C LEU A 35 -3.07 12.79 -9.73
N LEU A 36 -4.14 13.26 -9.07
CA LEU A 36 -5.13 14.17 -9.66
C LEU A 36 -4.50 15.48 -10.11
N GLN A 37 -3.61 16.07 -9.30
CA GLN A 37 -2.84 17.27 -9.67
C GLN A 37 -1.94 17.05 -10.89
N LYS A 38 -1.49 15.83 -11.13
CA LYS A 38 -0.71 15.44 -12.31
C LYS A 38 -1.61 15.07 -13.52
N GLY A 39 -2.93 15.21 -13.40
CA GLY A 39 -3.89 14.96 -14.47
C GLY A 39 -4.37 13.52 -14.62
N ALA A 40 -3.99 12.61 -13.71
CA ALA A 40 -4.49 11.25 -13.74
C ALA A 40 -6.01 11.19 -13.47
N ARG A 41 -6.70 10.24 -14.08
CA ARG A 41 -8.05 9.85 -13.66
C ARG A 41 -7.92 8.93 -12.45
N VAL A 42 -8.54 9.28 -11.34
CA VAL A 42 -8.38 8.51 -10.09
C VAL A 42 -9.73 8.07 -9.54
N ALA A 43 -9.93 6.76 -9.41
CA ALA A 43 -11.01 6.20 -8.60
C ALA A 43 -10.54 6.04 -7.16
N ILE A 44 -11.35 6.47 -6.22
CA ILE A 44 -11.05 6.45 -4.80
C ILE A 44 -12.08 5.64 -4.03
N SER A 45 -11.59 4.67 -3.25
CA SER A 45 -12.43 3.77 -2.46
C SER A 45 -12.06 3.78 -0.99
N ALA A 46 -13.06 3.79 -0.15
CA ALA A 46 -12.99 3.54 1.28
C ALA A 46 -14.41 3.34 1.83
N ARG A 47 -14.54 2.86 3.08
CA ARG A 47 -15.83 2.73 3.77
C ARG A 47 -16.50 4.08 4.05
N ARG A 48 -15.71 5.09 4.42
CA ARG A 48 -16.22 6.44 4.68
C ARG A 48 -16.27 7.22 3.37
N SER A 49 -17.48 7.51 2.90
CA SER A 49 -17.70 8.20 1.62
C SER A 49 -17.50 9.73 1.71
N GLU A 50 -17.79 10.33 2.85
CA GLU A 50 -17.71 11.78 3.04
C GLU A 50 -16.33 12.39 2.69
N PRO A 51 -15.19 11.85 3.21
CA PRO A 51 -13.88 12.35 2.80
C PRO A 51 -13.56 12.13 1.31
N LEU A 52 -14.13 11.08 0.72
CA LEU A 52 -13.97 10.81 -0.72
C LEU A 52 -14.68 11.88 -1.54
N HIS A 53 -15.92 12.21 -1.21
CA HIS A 53 -16.67 13.27 -1.89
C HIS A 53 -16.02 14.64 -1.71
N ALA A 54 -15.45 14.93 -0.53
CA ALA A 54 -14.72 16.17 -0.28
C ALA A 54 -13.45 16.30 -1.17
N LEU A 55 -12.76 15.20 -1.47
CA LEU A 55 -11.66 15.20 -2.42
C LEU A 55 -12.16 15.34 -3.86
N ALA A 56 -13.17 14.56 -4.24
CA ALA A 56 -13.70 14.52 -5.60
C ALA A 56 -14.31 15.87 -6.04
N SER A 57 -14.93 16.63 -5.13
CA SER A 57 -15.49 17.94 -5.42
C SER A 57 -14.46 18.94 -5.93
N ARG A 58 -13.18 18.77 -5.59
CA ARG A 58 -12.07 19.59 -6.08
C ARG A 58 -11.58 19.17 -7.49
N TYR A 59 -11.92 17.96 -7.92
CA TYR A 59 -11.49 17.37 -9.19
C TYR A 59 -12.65 16.67 -9.91
N PRO A 60 -13.73 17.39 -10.25
CA PRO A 60 -15.00 16.77 -10.67
C PRO A 60 -14.93 15.96 -11.97
N THR A 61 -13.96 16.25 -12.83
CA THR A 61 -13.77 15.53 -14.13
C THR A 61 -12.75 14.38 -14.05
N LEU A 62 -11.90 14.35 -13.04
CA LEU A 62 -10.79 13.41 -12.92
C LEU A 62 -10.98 12.40 -11.79
N CYS A 63 -11.80 12.71 -10.77
CA CYS A 63 -11.96 11.88 -9.59
C CYS A 63 -13.31 11.17 -9.57
N SER A 64 -13.29 9.85 -9.53
CA SER A 64 -14.48 9.00 -9.38
C SER A 64 -14.56 8.46 -7.94
N VAL A 65 -15.69 8.64 -7.29
CA VAL A 65 -15.94 8.10 -5.95
C VAL A 65 -16.62 6.74 -6.10
N VAL A 66 -15.93 5.68 -5.65
CA VAL A 66 -16.41 4.29 -5.67
C VAL A 66 -16.32 3.68 -4.26
N PRO A 67 -17.25 4.04 -3.36
CA PRO A 67 -17.19 3.64 -1.96
C PRO A 67 -17.30 2.13 -1.84
N MET A 68 -16.50 1.54 -0.94
CA MET A 68 -16.60 0.10 -0.65
C MET A 68 -15.98 -0.23 0.72
N ASP A 69 -16.45 -1.32 1.30
CA ASP A 69 -15.68 -2.06 2.28
C ASP A 69 -14.80 -3.08 1.54
N ALA A 70 -13.49 -2.94 1.68
CA ALA A 70 -12.54 -3.83 1.01
C ALA A 70 -12.59 -5.28 1.53
N THR A 71 -13.25 -5.52 2.66
CA THR A 71 -13.46 -6.87 3.22
C THR A 71 -14.62 -7.61 2.58
N GLU A 72 -15.39 -6.94 1.70
CA GLU A 72 -16.55 -7.52 1.01
C GLU A 72 -16.20 -7.88 -0.45
N PRO A 73 -16.07 -9.18 -0.81
CA PRO A 73 -15.70 -9.59 -2.18
C PRO A 73 -16.68 -9.09 -3.25
N SER A 74 -17.98 -9.00 -2.92
CA SER A 74 -19.01 -8.49 -3.83
C SER A 74 -18.81 -7.03 -4.19
N ALA A 75 -18.28 -6.21 -3.26
CA ALA A 75 -17.98 -4.81 -3.51
C ALA A 75 -16.80 -4.63 -4.50
N TRP A 76 -15.81 -5.52 -4.45
CA TRP A 76 -14.74 -5.54 -5.44
C TRP A 76 -15.27 -5.81 -6.85
N ARG A 77 -16.14 -6.84 -7.00
CA ARG A 77 -16.73 -7.21 -8.28
C ARG A 77 -17.57 -6.06 -8.86
N ALA A 78 -18.42 -5.46 -8.03
CA ALA A 78 -19.26 -4.33 -8.46
C ALA A 78 -18.41 -3.14 -8.94
N ASN A 79 -17.36 -2.78 -8.19
CA ASN A 79 -16.54 -1.63 -8.54
C ASN A 79 -15.58 -1.91 -9.71
N CYS A 80 -15.05 -3.13 -9.85
CA CYS A 80 -14.30 -3.51 -11.05
C CYS A 80 -15.16 -3.37 -12.30
N ASN A 81 -16.39 -3.89 -12.29
CA ASN A 81 -17.31 -3.79 -13.43
C ASN A 81 -17.69 -2.33 -13.73
N LEU A 82 -17.91 -1.52 -12.70
CA LEU A 82 -18.20 -0.09 -12.86
C LEU A 82 -17.04 0.65 -13.52
N LEU A 83 -15.81 0.43 -13.05
CA LEU A 83 -14.63 1.10 -13.57
C LEU A 83 -14.28 0.61 -15.00
N ASP A 84 -14.46 -0.68 -15.27
CA ASP A 84 -14.30 -1.21 -16.64
C ASP A 84 -15.30 -0.57 -17.58
N ALA A 85 -16.57 -0.47 -17.22
CA ALA A 85 -17.61 0.17 -18.03
C ALA A 85 -17.37 1.67 -18.24
N GLN A 86 -16.81 2.39 -17.26
CA GLN A 86 -16.54 3.82 -17.35
C GLN A 86 -15.25 4.17 -18.10
N TRP A 87 -14.22 3.37 -17.95
CA TRP A 87 -12.86 3.68 -18.40
C TRP A 87 -12.35 2.76 -19.49
N GLY A 88 -12.92 1.55 -19.61
CA GLY A 88 -12.46 0.50 -20.53
C GLY A 88 -11.09 -0.08 -20.18
N ARG A 89 -10.40 0.48 -19.18
CA ARG A 89 -9.10 0.02 -18.69
C ARG A 89 -8.80 0.57 -17.29
N ILE A 90 -7.99 -0.17 -16.55
CA ILE A 90 -7.34 0.29 -15.31
C ILE A 90 -5.84 0.17 -15.52
N ASP A 91 -5.07 1.23 -15.23
CA ASP A 91 -3.63 1.23 -15.46
C ASP A 91 -2.84 0.90 -14.19
N LEU A 92 -3.36 1.28 -13.03
CA LEU A 92 -2.72 1.01 -11.74
C LEU A 92 -3.78 0.84 -10.65
N VAL A 93 -3.66 -0.22 -9.86
CA VAL A 93 -4.40 -0.37 -8.59
C VAL A 93 -3.46 -0.22 -7.41
N VAL A 94 -3.86 0.55 -6.39
CA VAL A 94 -3.09 0.75 -5.15
C VAL A 94 -3.87 0.24 -3.95
N PHE A 95 -3.40 -0.83 -3.34
CA PHE A 95 -3.95 -1.41 -2.12
C PHE A 95 -3.35 -0.70 -0.90
N CYS A 96 -4.05 0.33 -0.43
CA CYS A 96 -3.61 1.22 0.66
C CYS A 96 -4.48 1.09 1.92
N ALA A 97 -5.58 0.34 1.87
CA ALA A 97 -6.41 0.07 3.04
C ALA A 97 -5.61 -0.70 4.09
N ALA A 98 -5.68 -0.26 5.34
CA ALA A 98 -5.00 -0.93 6.44
C ALA A 98 -5.70 -0.69 7.77
N ASP A 99 -5.60 -1.68 8.65
CA ASP A 99 -5.88 -1.62 10.07
C ASP A 99 -4.57 -1.80 10.85
N TYR A 100 -4.44 -1.05 11.95
CA TYR A 100 -3.28 -1.11 12.80
C TYR A 100 -3.69 -0.88 14.25
N LYS A 101 -3.19 -1.73 15.12
CA LYS A 101 -3.21 -1.56 16.57
C LYS A 101 -1.86 -1.99 17.11
N ALA A 102 -1.22 -1.13 17.88
CA ALA A 102 -0.02 -1.50 18.61
C ALA A 102 -0.43 -2.52 19.70
N VAL A 103 0.09 -3.75 19.61
CA VAL A 103 -0.29 -4.82 20.55
C VAL A 103 0.91 -5.74 20.80
N ARG A 104 1.14 -6.05 22.06
CA ARG A 104 2.15 -7.02 22.48
C ARG A 104 1.61 -8.45 22.37
N SER A 105 2.50 -9.43 22.32
CA SER A 105 2.10 -10.84 22.11
C SER A 105 1.21 -11.42 23.22
N TRP A 106 1.28 -10.88 24.42
CA TRP A 106 0.43 -11.28 25.57
C TRP A 106 -0.87 -10.46 25.70
N GLU A 107 -1.10 -9.48 24.80
CA GLU A 107 -2.31 -8.65 24.74
C GLU A 107 -3.20 -9.01 23.55
N LEU A 108 -2.94 -10.15 22.92
CA LEU A 108 -3.67 -10.57 21.72
C LEU A 108 -5.17 -10.76 22.00
N ASN A 109 -5.98 -10.20 21.13
CA ASN A 109 -7.43 -10.41 21.07
C ASN A 109 -7.81 -10.99 19.72
N ALA A 110 -8.52 -12.11 19.70
CA ALA A 110 -8.85 -12.84 18.48
C ALA A 110 -9.70 -12.00 17.49
N ALA A 111 -10.59 -11.14 17.99
CA ALA A 111 -11.41 -10.29 17.13
C ALA A 111 -10.55 -9.22 16.43
N ASP A 112 -9.59 -8.61 17.15
CA ASP A 112 -8.64 -7.66 16.57
C ASP A 112 -7.71 -8.34 15.56
N VAL A 113 -7.23 -9.55 15.86
CA VAL A 113 -6.41 -10.35 14.93
C VAL A 113 -7.19 -10.62 13.64
N LYS A 114 -8.41 -11.16 13.75
CA LYS A 114 -9.29 -11.43 12.59
C LYS A 114 -9.50 -10.18 11.76
N ARG A 115 -9.88 -9.06 12.39
CA ARG A 115 -10.12 -7.80 11.69
C ARG A 115 -8.87 -7.30 10.96
N THR A 116 -7.71 -7.30 11.62
CA THR A 116 -6.47 -6.81 11.01
C THR A 116 -6.02 -7.70 9.84
N VAL A 117 -6.13 -9.03 9.96
CA VAL A 117 -5.82 -9.96 8.88
C VAL A 117 -6.79 -9.77 7.71
N GLU A 118 -8.08 -9.63 8.00
CA GLU A 118 -9.12 -9.41 6.99
C GLU A 118 -8.87 -8.15 6.17
N ILE A 119 -8.60 -7.03 6.86
CA ILE A 119 -8.39 -5.74 6.17
C ILE A 119 -7.02 -5.67 5.48
N ASN A 120 -5.94 -6.16 6.12
CA ASN A 120 -4.59 -5.95 5.60
C ASN A 120 -4.16 -6.99 4.56
N LEU A 121 -4.76 -8.18 4.58
CA LEU A 121 -4.31 -9.31 3.77
C LEU A 121 -5.43 -9.89 2.91
N ASN A 122 -6.53 -10.38 3.50
CA ASN A 122 -7.58 -11.05 2.74
C ASN A 122 -8.22 -10.11 1.72
N SER A 123 -8.45 -8.84 2.09
CA SER A 123 -9.00 -7.83 1.18
C SER A 123 -8.15 -7.63 -0.08
N VAL A 124 -6.83 -7.82 0.02
CA VAL A 124 -5.93 -7.75 -1.14
C VAL A 124 -6.18 -8.92 -2.08
N TYR A 125 -6.33 -10.15 -1.54
CA TYR A 125 -6.65 -11.32 -2.35
C TYR A 125 -8.00 -11.20 -3.06
N TYR A 126 -9.03 -10.61 -2.41
CA TYR A 126 -10.34 -10.36 -3.06
C TYR A 126 -10.21 -9.44 -4.26
N GLY A 127 -9.38 -8.41 -4.16
CA GLY A 127 -9.08 -7.54 -5.31
C GLY A 127 -8.25 -8.23 -6.39
N LEU A 128 -7.23 -8.99 -6.00
CA LEU A 128 -6.34 -9.68 -6.93
C LEU A 128 -7.07 -10.78 -7.73
N GLU A 129 -8.04 -11.49 -7.12
CA GLU A 129 -8.87 -12.48 -7.82
C GLU A 129 -9.51 -11.91 -9.10
N LEU A 130 -9.87 -10.64 -9.09
CA LEU A 130 -10.53 -9.98 -10.22
C LEU A 130 -9.53 -9.21 -11.10
N LEU A 131 -8.59 -8.51 -10.47
CA LEU A 131 -7.69 -7.59 -11.18
C LEU A 131 -6.55 -8.30 -11.91
N VAL A 132 -6.05 -9.43 -11.41
CA VAL A 132 -4.99 -10.18 -12.10
C VAL A 132 -5.46 -10.71 -13.46
N PRO A 133 -6.60 -11.45 -13.57
CA PRO A 133 -7.13 -11.84 -14.88
C PRO A 133 -7.46 -10.65 -15.79
N PHE A 134 -7.94 -9.54 -15.22
CA PHE A 134 -8.24 -8.32 -15.96
C PHE A 134 -6.97 -7.75 -16.60
N PHE A 135 -5.88 -7.58 -15.84
CA PHE A 135 -4.60 -7.08 -16.37
C PHE A 135 -3.95 -8.04 -17.37
N ILE A 136 -4.05 -9.36 -17.15
CA ILE A 136 -3.56 -10.36 -18.10
C ILE A 136 -4.29 -10.21 -19.45
N LYS A 137 -5.62 -10.08 -19.43
CA LYS A 137 -6.42 -9.83 -20.63
C LYS A 137 -6.06 -8.51 -21.31
N GLN A 138 -5.79 -7.47 -20.51
CA GLN A 138 -5.37 -6.14 -20.99
C GLN A 138 -3.91 -6.14 -21.49
N GLN A 139 -3.10 -7.12 -21.13
CA GLN A 139 -1.64 -7.21 -21.39
C GLN A 139 -0.85 -5.99 -20.89
N SER A 140 -1.36 -5.34 -19.88
CA SER A 140 -0.74 -4.17 -19.24
C SER A 140 -1.42 -3.87 -17.92
N GLY A 141 -0.77 -3.10 -17.06
CA GLY A 141 -1.32 -2.65 -15.79
C GLY A 141 -0.28 -2.65 -14.68
N GLY A 142 -0.71 -2.25 -13.50
CA GLY A 142 0.16 -2.20 -12.34
C GLY A 142 -0.58 -2.53 -11.04
N ILE A 143 0.07 -3.25 -10.17
CA ILE A 143 -0.40 -3.62 -8.83
C ILE A 143 0.57 -3.02 -7.81
N ALA A 144 0.09 -2.13 -6.95
CA ALA A 144 0.87 -1.53 -5.88
C ALA A 144 0.35 -1.96 -4.51
N LEU A 145 1.19 -2.66 -3.75
CA LEU A 145 0.88 -3.15 -2.41
C LEU A 145 1.52 -2.26 -1.35
N VAL A 146 0.71 -1.58 -0.54
CA VAL A 146 1.21 -0.77 0.58
C VAL A 146 1.46 -1.67 1.79
N SER A 147 2.70 -2.09 1.94
CA SER A 147 3.22 -2.83 3.08
C SER A 147 3.73 -1.87 4.17
N SER A 148 4.90 -2.11 4.74
CA SER A 148 5.56 -1.28 5.77
C SER A 148 6.99 -1.74 5.99
N VAL A 149 7.85 -0.89 6.51
CA VAL A 149 9.15 -1.32 7.06
C VAL A 149 9.02 -2.36 8.20
N ALA A 150 7.84 -2.47 8.82
CA ALA A 150 7.52 -3.53 9.78
C ALA A 150 7.47 -4.93 9.15
N SER A 151 7.49 -5.04 7.82
CA SER A 151 7.62 -6.31 7.10
C SER A 151 9.04 -6.88 7.11
N TYR A 152 10.04 -6.05 7.36
CA TYR A 152 11.44 -6.50 7.27
C TYR A 152 11.86 -7.43 8.41
N MET A 153 11.27 -7.23 9.59
CA MET A 153 11.55 -8.06 10.77
C MET A 153 10.47 -7.88 11.84
N GLY A 154 10.42 -8.76 12.84
CA GLY A 154 9.46 -8.71 13.94
C GLY A 154 9.72 -7.53 14.87
N LEU A 155 9.11 -6.38 14.62
CA LEU A 155 9.22 -5.22 15.50
C LEU A 155 8.31 -5.37 16.75
N PRO A 156 8.73 -4.86 17.93
CA PRO A 156 7.88 -4.81 19.12
C PRO A 156 6.55 -4.11 18.86
N LYS A 157 5.50 -4.53 19.57
CA LYS A 157 4.13 -4.01 19.43
C LYS A 157 3.47 -4.19 18.04
N ALA A 158 4.13 -4.87 17.09
CA ALA A 158 3.60 -5.13 15.75
C ALA A 158 3.15 -6.60 15.56
N THR A 159 2.69 -7.26 16.63
CA THR A 159 2.45 -8.72 16.68
C THR A 159 1.48 -9.22 15.61
N VAL A 160 0.47 -8.44 15.23
CA VAL A 160 -0.47 -8.78 14.16
C VAL A 160 -0.11 -8.03 12.88
N TYR A 161 0.11 -6.73 12.98
CA TYR A 161 0.38 -5.87 11.84
C TYR A 161 1.64 -6.28 11.06
N GLY A 162 2.76 -6.51 11.76
CA GLY A 162 4.02 -6.91 11.14
C GLY A 162 3.90 -8.15 10.25
N PRO A 163 3.37 -9.27 10.75
CA PRO A 163 3.11 -10.47 9.94
C PRO A 163 2.22 -10.22 8.71
N THR A 164 1.13 -9.42 8.82
CA THR A 164 0.31 -9.10 7.64
C THR A 164 1.09 -8.31 6.59
N LYS A 165 1.95 -7.39 7.01
CA LYS A 165 2.79 -6.62 6.08
C LYS A 165 3.95 -7.45 5.50
N ALA A 166 4.49 -8.40 6.25
CA ALA A 166 5.46 -9.37 5.73
C ALA A 166 4.84 -10.29 4.68
N ALA A 167 3.60 -10.73 4.88
CA ALA A 167 2.85 -11.49 3.88
C ALA A 167 2.65 -10.69 2.58
N LEU A 168 2.33 -9.39 2.65
CA LEU A 168 2.23 -8.54 1.46
C LEU A 168 3.58 -8.38 0.74
N SER A 169 4.69 -8.32 1.47
CA SER A 169 6.01 -8.24 0.85
C SER A 169 6.36 -9.53 0.10
N ASN A 170 6.07 -10.69 0.69
CA ASN A 170 6.24 -11.98 0.02
C ASN A 170 5.31 -12.11 -1.20
N LEU A 171 4.03 -11.73 -1.05
CA LEU A 171 3.07 -11.73 -2.14
C LEU A 171 3.52 -10.85 -3.32
N ALA A 172 4.09 -9.67 -3.05
CA ALA A 172 4.61 -8.79 -4.10
C ALA A 172 5.73 -9.44 -4.91
N GLU A 173 6.63 -10.19 -4.27
CA GLU A 173 7.69 -10.93 -4.95
C GLU A 173 7.12 -12.05 -5.85
N ILE A 174 6.11 -12.78 -5.36
CA ILE A 174 5.40 -13.81 -6.14
C ILE A 174 4.73 -13.17 -7.36
N LEU A 175 3.91 -12.13 -7.15
CA LEU A 175 3.21 -11.45 -8.23
C LEU A 175 4.19 -10.89 -9.28
N TYR A 176 5.30 -10.33 -8.84
CA TYR A 176 6.33 -9.83 -9.75
C TYR A 176 6.90 -10.96 -10.62
N SER A 177 7.27 -12.09 -10.00
CA SER A 177 7.87 -13.22 -10.72
C SER A 177 6.92 -13.88 -11.73
N GLU A 178 5.60 -13.83 -11.46
CA GLU A 178 4.60 -14.48 -12.31
C GLU A 178 4.01 -13.55 -13.37
N LEU A 179 3.95 -12.24 -13.09
CA LEU A 179 3.23 -11.29 -13.92
C LEU A 179 4.12 -10.35 -14.75
N HIS A 180 5.41 -10.25 -14.44
CA HIS A 180 6.33 -9.33 -15.12
C HIS A 180 6.37 -9.59 -16.64
N ASP A 181 6.46 -10.84 -17.06
CA ASP A 181 6.51 -11.23 -18.47
C ASP A 181 5.16 -11.06 -19.19
N GLN A 182 4.08 -10.81 -18.42
CA GLN A 182 2.75 -10.47 -18.93
C GLN A 182 2.57 -8.96 -19.13
N GLY A 183 3.62 -8.16 -18.95
CA GLY A 183 3.57 -6.70 -19.06
C GLY A 183 2.91 -5.99 -17.86
N ILE A 184 2.75 -6.68 -16.74
CA ILE A 184 2.12 -6.15 -15.53
C ILE A 184 3.20 -5.74 -14.52
N GLY A 185 3.20 -4.46 -14.13
CA GLY A 185 4.11 -3.94 -13.10
C GLY A 185 3.64 -4.30 -11.69
N VAL A 186 4.58 -4.62 -10.80
CA VAL A 186 4.28 -4.87 -9.38
C VAL A 186 5.16 -3.98 -8.51
N TYR A 187 4.52 -3.19 -7.65
CA TYR A 187 5.20 -2.22 -6.79
C TYR A 187 4.95 -2.55 -5.32
N LEU A 188 6.00 -2.80 -4.59
CA LEU A 188 5.98 -2.97 -3.13
C LEU A 188 6.31 -1.63 -2.47
N ILE A 189 5.40 -1.10 -1.65
CA ILE A 189 5.60 0.17 -0.96
C ILE A 189 5.80 -0.11 0.52
N ASN A 190 6.97 0.27 1.04
CA ASN A 190 7.38 0.07 2.44
C ASN A 190 7.59 1.41 3.15
N PRO A 191 6.50 2.09 3.62
CA PRO A 191 6.62 3.28 4.44
C PRO A 191 7.24 2.97 5.81
N GLY A 192 8.06 3.91 6.31
CA GLY A 192 8.35 4.02 7.73
C GLY A 192 7.19 4.69 8.48
N PHE A 193 7.52 5.47 9.51
CA PHE A 193 6.50 6.22 10.24
C PHE A 193 6.03 7.43 9.42
N VAL A 194 4.73 7.47 9.15
CA VAL A 194 4.06 8.58 8.45
C VAL A 194 2.96 9.13 9.34
N LYS A 195 2.88 10.44 9.52
CA LYS A 195 1.87 11.11 10.34
C LYS A 195 0.47 10.90 9.76
N THR A 196 -0.23 9.91 10.27
CA THR A 196 -1.58 9.48 9.86
C THR A 196 -2.45 9.23 11.10
N ARG A 197 -3.75 8.99 10.89
CA ARG A 197 -4.63 8.55 11.99
C ARG A 197 -4.18 7.24 12.63
N LEU A 198 -3.58 6.33 11.86
CA LEU A 198 -3.10 5.05 12.37
C LEU A 198 -1.89 5.24 13.30
N THR A 199 -0.94 6.08 12.92
CA THR A 199 0.26 6.35 13.73
C THR A 199 0.00 7.29 14.90
N ALA A 200 -1.10 8.05 14.90
CA ALA A 200 -1.53 8.85 16.05
C ALA A 200 -1.92 8.02 17.28
N LEU A 201 -2.15 6.71 17.09
CA LEU A 201 -2.42 5.75 18.17
C LEU A 201 -1.16 5.23 18.86
N ASN A 202 0.02 5.56 18.38
CA ASN A 202 1.29 5.13 18.97
C ASN A 202 1.64 5.98 20.20
N ASP A 203 2.03 5.28 21.24
CA ASP A 203 2.48 5.83 22.54
C ASP A 203 4.03 5.84 22.69
N PHE A 204 4.75 5.58 21.59
CA PHE A 204 6.21 5.47 21.57
C PHE A 204 6.85 6.44 20.57
N HIS A 205 8.13 6.69 20.73
CA HIS A 205 8.90 7.54 19.82
C HIS A 205 8.95 6.92 18.41
N MET A 206 8.57 7.70 17.41
CA MET A 206 8.57 7.30 15.98
C MET A 206 9.75 7.95 15.27
N PRO A 207 10.87 7.22 15.06
CA PRO A 207 12.04 7.80 14.41
C PRO A 207 11.74 8.16 12.95
N ALA A 208 12.28 9.30 12.52
CA ALA A 208 12.18 9.79 11.15
C ALA A 208 10.73 9.89 10.62
N LEU A 209 9.82 10.40 11.47
CA LEU A 209 8.41 10.62 11.13
C LEU A 209 8.29 11.57 9.92
N MET A 210 7.55 11.13 8.90
CA MET A 210 7.30 11.88 7.67
C MET A 210 5.87 12.39 7.60
N THR A 211 5.64 13.42 6.79
CA THR A 211 4.27 13.84 6.43
C THR A 211 3.68 12.93 5.37
N THR A 212 2.34 12.93 5.22
CA THR A 212 1.66 12.21 4.14
C THR A 212 2.08 12.71 2.77
N THR A 213 2.29 14.03 2.63
CA THR A 213 2.75 14.68 1.40
C THR A 213 4.13 14.17 0.96
N GLN A 214 5.07 14.08 1.89
CA GLN A 214 6.38 13.49 1.62
C GLN A 214 6.29 12.02 1.22
N ALA A 215 5.45 11.25 1.92
CA ALA A 215 5.24 9.84 1.63
C ALA A 215 4.65 9.63 0.22
N ALA A 216 3.59 10.34 -0.13
CA ALA A 216 2.97 10.29 -1.45
C ALA A 216 3.95 10.70 -2.56
N HIS A 217 4.75 11.74 -2.34
CA HIS A 217 5.79 12.17 -3.29
C HIS A 217 6.81 11.04 -3.55
N HIS A 218 7.28 10.34 -2.51
CA HIS A 218 8.18 9.20 -2.68
C HIS A 218 7.53 8.06 -3.47
N ILE A 219 6.23 7.81 -3.26
CA ILE A 219 5.48 6.78 -3.98
C ILE A 219 5.37 7.14 -5.47
N VAL A 220 4.92 8.36 -5.77
CA VAL A 220 4.80 8.85 -7.15
C VAL A 220 6.13 8.74 -7.89
N ARG A 221 7.22 9.22 -7.29
CA ARG A 221 8.56 9.09 -7.87
C ARG A 221 8.97 7.63 -8.09
N GLY A 222 8.61 6.74 -7.17
CA GLY A 222 8.87 5.31 -7.33
C GLY A 222 8.17 4.71 -8.55
N PHE A 223 6.92 5.08 -8.79
CA PHE A 223 6.17 4.71 -10.00
C PHE A 223 6.79 5.30 -11.27
N GLU A 224 7.15 6.58 -11.23
CA GLU A 224 7.81 7.28 -12.36
C GLU A 224 9.13 6.61 -12.78
N HIS A 225 9.85 6.01 -11.83
CA HIS A 225 11.12 5.32 -12.09
C HIS A 225 10.98 3.80 -12.27
N GLY A 226 9.79 3.26 -12.19
CA GLY A 226 9.57 1.81 -12.31
C GLY A 226 10.28 0.98 -11.24
N VAL A 227 10.36 1.47 -10.02
CA VAL A 227 11.06 0.81 -8.91
C VAL A 227 10.18 -0.27 -8.32
N PHE A 228 10.68 -1.52 -8.16
CA PHE A 228 9.92 -2.59 -7.52
C PHE A 228 9.63 -2.27 -6.05
N GLU A 229 10.66 -1.93 -5.27
CA GLU A 229 10.50 -1.62 -3.85
C GLU A 229 10.68 -0.13 -3.57
N ILE A 230 9.59 0.55 -3.25
CA ILE A 230 9.52 1.97 -2.89
C ILE A 230 9.52 2.06 -1.36
N HIS A 231 10.67 2.34 -0.75
CA HIS A 231 10.80 2.43 0.71
C HIS A 231 11.33 3.79 1.16
N PHE A 232 10.81 4.28 2.25
CA PHE A 232 11.16 5.59 2.80
C PHE A 232 10.83 5.70 4.30
N PRO A 233 11.53 6.60 5.07
CA PRO A 233 12.73 7.35 4.65
C PRO A 233 13.93 6.42 4.50
N LYS A 234 14.78 6.68 3.51
CA LYS A 234 15.85 5.77 3.11
C LYS A 234 16.80 5.39 4.26
N ARG A 235 17.23 6.37 5.07
CA ARG A 235 18.16 6.11 6.21
C ARG A 235 17.57 5.10 7.18
N PHE A 236 16.31 5.25 7.56
CA PHE A 236 15.65 4.35 8.50
C PHE A 236 15.40 2.96 7.91
N SER A 237 14.89 2.90 6.68
CA SER A 237 14.62 1.62 6.02
C SER A 237 15.90 0.83 5.71
N PHE A 238 17.01 1.50 5.34
CA PHE A 238 18.29 0.84 5.14
C PHE A 238 18.88 0.30 6.44
N SER A 239 18.74 1.02 7.57
CA SER A 239 19.20 0.49 8.87
C SER A 239 18.48 -0.81 9.24
N LEU A 240 17.16 -0.88 9.00
CA LEU A 240 16.38 -2.11 9.24
C LEU A 240 16.79 -3.24 8.28
N LYS A 241 17.03 -2.94 7.01
CA LYS A 241 17.53 -3.93 6.04
C LYS A 241 18.90 -4.48 6.45
N LEU A 242 19.78 -3.61 6.90
CA LEU A 242 21.11 -4.02 7.41
C LEU A 242 20.96 -4.91 8.66
N MET A 243 20.09 -4.53 9.60
CA MET A 243 19.81 -5.36 10.78
C MET A 243 19.31 -6.76 10.39
N ARG A 244 18.51 -6.89 9.32
CA ARG A 244 18.02 -8.18 8.84
C ARG A 244 19.15 -9.12 8.40
N LEU A 245 20.27 -8.61 7.93
CA LEU A 245 21.43 -9.39 7.50
C LEU A 245 22.26 -9.94 8.68
N LEU A 246 22.05 -9.43 9.90
CA LEU A 246 22.76 -9.92 11.07
C LEU A 246 22.40 -11.38 11.38
N PRO A 247 23.34 -12.18 11.93
CA PRO A 247 23.04 -13.49 12.48
C PRO A 247 21.90 -13.43 13.49
N ALA A 248 21.06 -14.46 13.53
CA ALA A 248 19.84 -14.47 14.33
C ALA A 248 20.06 -14.07 15.80
N ARG A 249 21.16 -14.54 16.43
CA ARG A 249 21.50 -14.20 17.83
C ARG A 249 21.67 -12.68 18.03
N ALA A 250 22.42 -12.01 17.15
CA ALA A 250 22.66 -10.56 17.23
C ALA A 250 21.36 -9.79 16.96
N ARG A 251 20.64 -10.15 15.90
CA ARG A 251 19.36 -9.52 15.51
C ARG A 251 18.32 -9.63 16.63
N LEU A 252 18.13 -10.82 17.22
CA LEU A 252 17.16 -11.04 18.29
C LEU A 252 17.54 -10.33 19.58
N ALA A 253 18.85 -10.22 19.90
CA ALA A 253 19.33 -9.43 21.03
C ALA A 253 18.99 -7.94 20.86
N MET A 254 19.16 -7.37 19.66
CA MET A 254 18.77 -5.99 19.35
C MET A 254 17.25 -5.80 19.46
N LEU A 255 16.45 -6.71 18.89
CA LEU A 255 14.98 -6.65 19.01
C LEU A 255 14.51 -6.74 20.46
N LYS A 256 15.16 -7.57 21.29
CA LYS A 256 14.88 -7.66 22.73
C LYS A 256 15.19 -6.33 23.45
N SER A 257 16.27 -5.66 23.08
CA SER A 257 16.59 -4.33 23.62
C SER A 257 15.52 -3.30 23.23
N LEU A 258 15.14 -3.27 21.95
CA LEU A 258 14.05 -2.39 21.46
C LEU A 258 12.72 -2.67 22.16
N ALA A 259 12.40 -3.93 22.45
CA ALA A 259 11.16 -4.29 23.16
C ALA A 259 11.09 -3.81 24.59
N ARG A 260 12.24 -3.60 25.25
CA ARG A 260 12.33 -3.06 26.63
C ARG A 260 12.21 -1.55 26.68
N SER A 261 12.59 -0.84 25.59
CA SER A 261 12.53 0.62 25.49
C SER A 261 11.24 1.14 24.84
N ALA A 262 10.40 0.26 24.32
CA ALA A 262 9.11 0.56 23.69
C ALA A 262 7.94 0.15 24.59
#